data_b38c224f78264fb42267c66828cbb26f
#
_entry.id   b38c224f78264fb42267c66828cbb26f
#
_cell.length_a   1.000
_cell.length_b   1.000
_cell.length_c   1.000
_cell.angle_alpha   90.00
_cell.angle_beta   90.00
_cell.angle_gamma   90.00
#
_symmetry.space_group_name_H-M   'P 1'
#
loop_
_entity.id
_entity.type
_entity.pdbx_description
1 polymer ?
#
loop_
_entity_poly.entity_id
_entity_poly.type
_entity_poly.pdbx_seq_one_letter_code
_entity_poly.pdbx_strand_id
1 'polypeptide(L)'
;MSAISRREFLKSSAATAAGAGLLSLGAPELRANPLGLPIGCQTWPVRQLIAKDFPGTIKQLADAGFQSIELCSPVGYADSGFAGLAKYSGAELRKILADSGITCISSHFGIDELRKDQPGRIAWAKEVGLKQMIVPSLDGPKNPTMDDVKRAAAEYHRMGELAARSGIQQGLHNEDFELSIVDGKRTYDLLLGLLDPKFVKFQFQVSTISQGYDAVEYFTKYPASFFSMHVQGWSSQTKKITPVGQDTLDWKKIFTAAKAAGIQNYFVEMNLDMMKASVPFLRALQV
;
A
#
# COMPACT_ATOMS: atom_id res chain seq x y z
N MET A 1 -46.87 -29.58 -37.93
CA MET A 1 -46.14 -29.06 -36.75
C MET A 1 -46.73 -27.69 -36.42
N SER A 2 -47.56 -27.62 -35.38
CA SER A 2 -48.28 -26.41 -35.01
C SER A 2 -47.38 -25.51 -34.18
N ALA A 3 -47.25 -24.24 -34.58
CA ALA A 3 -46.44 -23.25 -33.88
C ALA A 3 -47.18 -22.77 -32.62
N ILE A 4 -46.54 -22.89 -31.49
CA ILE A 4 -47.01 -22.42 -30.18
C ILE A 4 -47.07 -20.89 -30.23
N SER A 5 -48.24 -20.31 -29.90
CA SER A 5 -48.43 -18.86 -29.92
C SER A 5 -47.77 -18.20 -28.72
N ARG A 6 -47.35 -16.93 -28.90
CA ARG A 6 -46.76 -16.11 -27.83
C ARG A 6 -47.63 -16.02 -26.54
N ARG A 7 -48.93 -16.19 -26.68
CA ARG A 7 -49.88 -16.16 -25.58
C ARG A 7 -49.91 -17.42 -24.75
N GLU A 8 -49.55 -18.58 -25.32
CA GLU A 8 -49.44 -19.85 -24.59
C GLU A 8 -48.07 -19.96 -23.86
N PHE A 9 -47.04 -19.37 -24.45
CA PHE A 9 -45.72 -19.27 -23.77
C PHE A 9 -45.76 -18.43 -22.49
N LEU A 10 -46.56 -17.35 -22.46
CA LEU A 10 -46.72 -16.48 -21.28
C LEU A 10 -47.63 -17.08 -20.20
N LYS A 11 -48.46 -18.07 -20.52
CA LYS A 11 -49.29 -18.73 -19.51
C LYS A 11 -48.62 -19.89 -18.80
N SER A 12 -47.59 -20.50 -19.38
CA SER A 12 -46.78 -21.56 -18.75
C SER A 12 -45.69 -21.06 -17.81
N SER A 13 -45.41 -19.73 -17.80
CA SER A 13 -44.43 -19.13 -16.92
C SER A 13 -44.98 -18.61 -15.58
N ALA A 14 -46.27 -18.77 -15.34
CA ALA A 14 -46.95 -18.21 -14.15
C ALA A 14 -47.30 -19.22 -13.04
N ALA A 15 -46.84 -20.46 -13.10
CA ALA A 15 -47.23 -21.50 -12.16
C ALA A 15 -46.07 -22.24 -11.46
N THR A 16 -44.92 -21.58 -11.26
CA THR A 16 -43.86 -22.13 -10.41
C THR A 16 -43.17 -21.03 -9.58
N ALA A 17 -43.94 -20.23 -8.91
CA ALA A 17 -43.47 -19.22 -7.98
C ALA A 17 -44.06 -19.45 -6.58
N ALA A 18 -43.82 -20.64 -6.02
CA ALA A 18 -44.05 -20.89 -4.60
C ALA A 18 -42.94 -21.80 -4.09
N GLY A 19 -41.99 -21.25 -3.37
CA GLY A 19 -41.05 -22.02 -2.56
C GLY A 19 -39.56 -21.91 -2.91
N ALA A 20 -39.06 -20.73 -3.28
CA ALA A 20 -37.64 -20.45 -3.15
C ALA A 20 -37.47 -19.35 -2.13
N GLY A 21 -37.21 -19.71 -0.89
CA GLY A 21 -36.68 -18.77 0.09
C GLY A 21 -35.45 -18.12 -0.49
N LEU A 22 -35.54 -16.86 -0.88
CA LEU A 22 -34.40 -16.02 -1.18
C LEU A 22 -33.56 -15.93 0.12
N LEU A 23 -32.61 -16.87 0.24
CA LEU A 23 -31.38 -16.52 0.94
C LEU A 23 -30.85 -15.29 0.20
N SER A 24 -31.16 -14.11 0.71
CA SER A 24 -30.43 -12.91 0.37
C SER A 24 -29.01 -13.14 0.88
N LEU A 25 -28.19 -13.74 0.03
CA LEU A 25 -26.77 -13.53 0.11
C LEU A 25 -26.67 -12.00 -0.02
N GLY A 26 -26.55 -11.34 1.14
CA GLY A 26 -26.32 -9.91 1.16
C GLY A 26 -25.22 -9.63 0.16
N ALA A 27 -25.53 -8.88 -0.88
CA ALA A 27 -24.52 -8.30 -1.72
C ALA A 27 -23.49 -7.73 -0.75
N PRO A 28 -22.17 -8.02 -0.92
CA PRO A 28 -21.20 -7.39 -0.05
C PRO A 28 -21.51 -5.90 -0.14
N GLU A 29 -21.88 -5.30 1.00
CA GLU A 29 -22.01 -3.85 1.07
C GLU A 29 -20.77 -3.32 0.37
N LEU A 30 -20.94 -2.58 -0.71
CA LEU A 30 -19.87 -1.82 -1.33
C LEU A 30 -19.43 -0.85 -0.25
N ARG A 31 -18.49 -1.32 0.57
CA ARG A 31 -17.93 -0.51 1.65
C ARG A 31 -17.33 0.69 0.96
N ALA A 32 -17.88 1.86 1.25
CA ALA A 32 -17.39 3.11 0.71
C ALA A 32 -15.99 3.36 1.27
N ASN A 33 -14.97 2.83 0.59
CA ASN A 33 -13.58 3.15 0.83
C ASN A 33 -13.17 4.20 -0.20
N PRO A 34 -12.26 5.12 0.11
CA PRO A 34 -12.03 6.29 -0.73
C PRO A 34 -11.64 6.00 -2.19
N LEU A 35 -11.12 4.86 -2.52
CA LEU A 35 -10.78 4.49 -3.91
C LEU A 35 -11.49 3.21 -4.35
N GLY A 36 -12.44 2.70 -3.58
CA GLY A 36 -12.95 1.35 -3.75
C GLY A 36 -11.90 0.26 -3.42
N LEU A 37 -10.79 0.66 -2.82
CA LEU A 37 -9.67 -0.22 -2.46
C LEU A 37 -9.78 -0.67 -0.99
N PRO A 38 -9.18 -1.83 -0.62
CA PRO A 38 -9.06 -2.25 0.77
C PRO A 38 -8.39 -1.18 1.64
N ILE A 39 -8.92 -0.92 2.84
CA ILE A 39 -8.22 -0.09 3.82
C ILE A 39 -7.01 -0.89 4.31
N GLY A 40 -5.80 -0.39 4.01
CA GLY A 40 -4.56 -1.01 4.41
C GLY A 40 -3.91 -0.33 5.61
N CYS A 41 -2.99 -1.06 6.29
CA CYS A 41 -2.08 -0.45 7.26
C CYS A 41 -0.65 -0.96 7.07
N GLN A 42 0.31 -0.07 7.37
CA GLN A 42 1.73 -0.43 7.45
C GLN A 42 2.00 -1.10 8.80
N THR A 43 2.83 -2.14 8.80
CA THR A 43 3.11 -2.93 10.01
C THR A 43 4.26 -2.38 10.88
N TRP A 44 5.04 -1.45 10.37
CA TRP A 44 6.12 -0.82 11.14
C TRP A 44 5.69 -0.22 12.48
N PRO A 45 4.57 0.53 12.59
CA PRO A 45 4.15 1.09 13.87
C PRO A 45 3.76 0.05 14.92
N VAL A 46 3.39 -1.16 14.49
CA VAL A 46 2.98 -2.27 15.37
C VAL A 46 4.05 -3.38 15.48
N ARG A 47 5.27 -3.12 15.03
CA ARG A 47 6.38 -4.08 15.01
C ARG A 47 6.65 -4.77 16.37
N GLN A 48 6.44 -4.07 17.47
CA GLN A 48 6.63 -4.65 18.82
C GLN A 48 5.54 -5.67 19.17
N LEU A 49 4.34 -5.51 18.65
CA LEU A 49 3.27 -6.49 18.78
C LEU A 49 3.55 -7.70 17.88
N ILE A 50 3.98 -7.46 16.64
CA ILE A 50 4.41 -8.50 15.69
C ILE A 50 5.54 -9.34 16.25
N ALA A 51 6.54 -8.73 16.89
CA ALA A 51 7.65 -9.45 17.53
C ALA A 51 7.18 -10.41 18.61
N LYS A 52 6.10 -10.09 19.33
CA LYS A 52 5.53 -10.91 20.40
C LYS A 52 4.60 -12.00 19.88
N ASP A 53 3.66 -11.62 19.01
CA ASP A 53 2.62 -12.50 18.49
C ASP A 53 2.15 -11.98 17.13
N PHE A 54 2.73 -12.49 16.06
CA PHE A 54 2.36 -12.11 14.69
C PHE A 54 0.90 -12.48 14.35
N PRO A 55 0.45 -13.76 14.51
CA PRO A 55 -0.92 -14.13 14.17
C PRO A 55 -1.97 -13.33 14.97
N GLY A 56 -1.77 -13.17 16.27
CA GLY A 56 -2.67 -12.38 17.11
C GLY A 56 -2.70 -10.90 16.73
N THR A 57 -1.55 -10.33 16.33
CA THR A 57 -1.49 -8.94 15.85
C THR A 57 -2.24 -8.78 14.52
N ILE A 58 -2.08 -9.71 13.57
CA ILE A 58 -2.82 -9.69 12.30
C ILE A 58 -4.33 -9.77 12.55
N LYS A 59 -4.77 -10.68 13.44
CA LYS A 59 -6.18 -10.74 13.82
C LYS A 59 -6.67 -9.42 14.43
N GLN A 60 -5.89 -8.79 15.30
CA GLN A 60 -6.24 -7.51 15.92
C GLN A 60 -6.39 -6.38 14.87
N LEU A 61 -5.55 -6.38 13.83
CA LEU A 61 -5.68 -5.44 12.71
C LEU A 61 -6.94 -5.71 11.89
N ALA A 62 -7.24 -6.98 11.61
CA ALA A 62 -8.48 -7.38 10.92
C ALA A 62 -9.73 -6.96 11.70
N ASP A 63 -9.77 -7.23 13.01
CA ASP A 63 -10.87 -6.86 13.90
C ASP A 63 -11.05 -5.32 13.99
N ALA A 64 -9.96 -4.56 13.84
CA ALA A 64 -10.00 -3.10 13.73
C ALA A 64 -10.57 -2.60 12.40
N GLY A 65 -10.68 -3.48 11.42
CA GLY A 65 -11.30 -3.20 10.11
C GLY A 65 -10.34 -2.95 8.98
N PHE A 66 -9.06 -3.26 9.15
CA PHE A 66 -8.12 -3.33 8.05
C PHE A 66 -8.35 -4.58 7.22
N GLN A 67 -8.16 -4.47 5.91
CA GLN A 67 -8.39 -5.52 4.92
C GLN A 67 -7.10 -5.90 4.20
N SER A 68 -6.09 -5.05 4.29
CA SER A 68 -4.75 -5.31 3.76
C SER A 68 -3.67 -4.77 4.69
N ILE A 69 -2.47 -5.33 4.56
CA ILE A 69 -1.28 -4.83 5.23
C ILE A 69 -0.15 -4.64 4.24
N GLU A 70 0.78 -3.76 4.61
CA GLU A 70 2.12 -3.74 4.06
C GLU A 70 3.08 -4.25 5.12
N LEU A 71 3.82 -5.32 4.80
CA LEU A 71 4.81 -5.91 5.70
C LEU A 71 6.14 -5.13 5.68
N CYS A 72 6.98 -5.41 6.67
CA CYS A 72 8.41 -5.19 6.57
C CYS A 72 9.12 -6.55 6.46
N SER A 73 10.13 -6.66 5.59
CA SER A 73 10.89 -7.87 5.35
C SER A 73 11.52 -8.41 6.65
N PRO A 74 11.42 -9.72 6.94
CA PRO A 74 12.06 -10.30 8.12
C PRO A 74 13.59 -10.24 8.11
N VAL A 75 14.19 -10.01 6.95
CA VAL A 75 15.65 -9.92 6.78
C VAL A 75 16.13 -8.49 6.95
N GLY A 76 15.60 -7.55 6.19
CA GLY A 76 16.02 -6.15 6.24
C GLY A 76 15.59 -5.43 7.53
N TYR A 77 14.58 -5.95 8.20
CA TYR A 77 14.03 -5.37 9.45
C TYR A 77 14.15 -6.30 10.66
N ALA A 78 15.10 -7.23 10.60
CA ALA A 78 15.32 -8.19 11.69
C ALA A 78 15.50 -7.51 13.05
N ASP A 79 16.37 -6.52 13.14
CA ASP A 79 16.70 -5.79 14.38
C ASP A 79 15.57 -4.85 14.83
N SER A 80 14.57 -4.65 13.99
CA SER A 80 13.43 -3.78 14.26
C SER A 80 12.18 -4.52 14.78
N GLY A 81 12.29 -5.84 15.02
CA GLY A 81 11.21 -6.65 15.57
C GLY A 81 10.57 -7.62 14.57
N PHE A 82 11.07 -7.71 13.33
CA PHE A 82 10.55 -8.60 12.31
C PHE A 82 11.31 -9.93 12.19
N ALA A 83 12.44 -10.11 12.90
CA ALA A 83 13.22 -11.35 12.86
C ALA A 83 12.40 -12.62 13.11
N GLY A 84 11.40 -12.53 14.00
CA GLY A 84 10.51 -13.65 14.34
C GLY A 84 9.68 -14.16 13.16
N LEU A 85 9.51 -13.38 12.09
CA LEU A 85 8.82 -13.80 10.87
C LEU A 85 9.66 -14.76 10.03
N ALA A 86 10.99 -14.78 10.19
CA ALA A 86 11.88 -15.67 9.46
C ALA A 86 11.66 -17.16 9.76
N LYS A 87 10.96 -17.48 10.87
CA LYS A 87 10.55 -18.87 11.17
C LYS A 87 9.44 -19.40 10.26
N TYR A 88 8.73 -18.53 9.56
CA TYR A 88 7.70 -18.88 8.62
C TYR A 88 8.25 -18.83 7.19
N SER A 89 7.88 -19.81 6.36
CA SER A 89 8.01 -19.68 4.91
C SER A 89 7.08 -18.59 4.39
N GLY A 90 7.32 -18.09 3.17
CA GLY A 90 6.42 -17.12 2.54
C GLY A 90 4.99 -17.67 2.39
N ALA A 91 4.85 -18.97 2.11
CA ALA A 91 3.56 -19.63 2.01
C ALA A 91 2.80 -19.71 3.35
N GLU A 92 3.51 -19.96 4.46
CA GLU A 92 2.91 -19.95 5.80
C GLU A 92 2.49 -18.53 6.22
N LEU A 93 3.30 -17.50 5.94
CA LEU A 93 2.91 -16.11 6.14
C LEU A 93 1.63 -15.77 5.37
N ARG A 94 1.59 -16.12 4.09
CA ARG A 94 0.39 -15.94 3.25
C ARG A 94 -0.84 -16.64 3.83
N LYS A 95 -0.69 -17.85 4.37
CA LYS A 95 -1.79 -18.59 5.00
C LYS A 95 -2.28 -17.89 6.26
N ILE A 96 -1.39 -17.47 7.16
CA ILE A 96 -1.75 -16.75 8.40
C ILE A 96 -2.56 -15.48 8.08
N LEU A 97 -2.14 -14.74 7.08
CA LEU A 97 -2.82 -13.53 6.63
C LEU A 97 -4.23 -13.85 6.08
N ALA A 98 -4.32 -14.86 5.21
CA ALA A 98 -5.59 -15.28 4.61
C ALA A 98 -6.58 -15.81 5.65
N ASP A 99 -6.13 -16.59 6.64
CA ASP A 99 -6.95 -17.09 7.75
C ASP A 99 -7.55 -15.95 8.58
N SER A 100 -6.91 -14.77 8.59
CA SER A 100 -7.41 -13.56 9.26
C SER A 100 -8.22 -12.64 8.34
N GLY A 101 -8.42 -13.01 7.07
CA GLY A 101 -9.11 -12.18 6.08
C GLY A 101 -8.28 -10.95 5.62
N ILE A 102 -6.97 -10.97 5.84
CA ILE A 102 -6.04 -9.90 5.46
C ILE A 102 -5.33 -10.27 4.17
N THR A 103 -5.18 -9.33 3.26
CA THR A 103 -4.31 -9.44 2.08
C THR A 103 -2.98 -8.72 2.31
N CYS A 104 -1.92 -9.21 1.66
CA CYS A 104 -0.62 -8.54 1.65
C CYS A 104 -0.03 -8.61 0.25
N ILE A 105 -0.02 -7.47 -0.44
CA ILE A 105 0.54 -7.36 -1.80
C ILE A 105 1.81 -6.51 -1.85
N SER A 106 2.17 -5.88 -0.74
CA SER A 106 3.30 -4.96 -0.62
C SER A 106 4.11 -5.26 0.63
N SER A 107 5.42 -5.04 0.56
CA SER A 107 6.33 -5.10 1.71
C SER A 107 7.49 -4.13 1.53
N HIS A 108 7.94 -3.54 2.64
CA HIS A 108 9.19 -2.80 2.69
C HIS A 108 10.38 -3.76 2.77
N PHE A 109 11.44 -3.42 2.07
CA PHE A 109 12.73 -4.12 2.04
C PHE A 109 13.84 -3.11 2.29
N GLY A 110 14.83 -3.46 3.08
CA GLY A 110 16.05 -2.66 3.20
C GLY A 110 16.83 -2.68 1.88
N ILE A 111 17.43 -1.55 1.50
CA ILE A 111 18.22 -1.50 0.26
C ILE A 111 19.40 -2.47 0.31
N ASP A 112 20.03 -2.64 1.46
CA ASP A 112 21.18 -3.52 1.62
C ASP A 112 20.82 -5.01 1.53
N GLU A 113 19.61 -5.42 1.96
CA GLU A 113 19.19 -6.80 1.72
C GLU A 113 18.97 -7.08 0.24
N LEU A 114 18.50 -6.09 -0.53
CA LEU A 114 18.36 -6.23 -1.99
C LEU A 114 19.74 -6.24 -2.68
N ARG A 115 20.67 -5.39 -2.25
CA ARG A 115 22.05 -5.42 -2.73
C ARG A 115 22.69 -6.79 -2.50
N LYS A 116 22.42 -7.40 -1.37
CA LYS A 116 22.98 -8.69 -0.98
C LYS A 116 22.36 -9.87 -1.72
N ASP A 117 21.03 -9.93 -1.82
CA ASP A 117 20.31 -11.06 -2.41
C ASP A 117 18.93 -10.68 -2.94
N GLN A 118 18.88 -9.84 -3.97
CA GLN A 118 17.58 -9.49 -4.58
C GLN A 118 16.85 -10.69 -5.18
N PRO A 119 17.50 -11.66 -5.87
CA PRO A 119 16.80 -12.84 -6.39
C PRO A 119 16.10 -13.67 -5.31
N GLY A 120 16.77 -13.91 -4.17
CA GLY A 120 16.16 -14.60 -3.03
C GLY A 120 15.01 -13.82 -2.41
N ARG A 121 15.12 -12.48 -2.35
CA ARG A 121 14.01 -11.62 -1.86
C ARG A 121 12.81 -11.65 -2.82
N ILE A 122 13.05 -11.67 -4.13
CA ILE A 122 12.00 -11.83 -5.14
C ILE A 122 11.31 -13.20 -4.99
N ALA A 123 12.07 -14.28 -4.80
CA ALA A 123 11.49 -15.61 -4.58
C ALA A 123 10.59 -15.63 -3.35
N TRP A 124 11.05 -15.12 -2.21
CA TRP A 124 10.27 -14.98 -0.99
C TRP A 124 9.01 -14.11 -1.20
N ALA A 125 9.16 -12.97 -1.87
CA ALA A 125 8.04 -12.08 -2.18
C ALA A 125 6.93 -12.80 -2.96
N LYS A 126 7.30 -13.65 -3.92
CA LYS A 126 6.36 -14.47 -4.71
C LYS A 126 5.65 -15.52 -3.85
N GLU A 127 6.35 -16.16 -2.92
CA GLU A 127 5.74 -17.12 -1.99
C GLU A 127 4.70 -16.46 -1.09
N VAL A 128 5.00 -15.29 -0.53
CA VAL A 128 4.04 -14.47 0.25
C VAL A 128 2.86 -14.03 -0.61
N GLY A 129 3.06 -13.85 -1.91
CA GLY A 129 2.06 -13.35 -2.85
C GLY A 129 2.17 -11.85 -3.11
N LEU A 130 3.31 -11.25 -2.79
CA LEU A 130 3.56 -9.82 -3.02
C LEU A 130 3.53 -9.51 -4.52
N LYS A 131 3.10 -8.29 -4.84
CA LYS A 131 3.14 -7.66 -6.16
C LYS A 131 4.09 -6.47 -6.18
N GLN A 132 4.45 -5.97 -5.02
CA GLN A 132 5.20 -4.74 -4.81
C GLN A 132 6.30 -4.98 -3.77
N MET A 133 7.52 -4.55 -4.11
CA MET A 133 8.67 -4.53 -3.22
C MET A 133 9.12 -3.08 -3.07
N ILE A 134 8.97 -2.51 -1.88
CA ILE A 134 9.23 -1.09 -1.62
C ILE A 134 10.55 -0.94 -0.86
N VAL A 135 11.37 0.00 -1.26
CA VAL A 135 12.52 0.45 -0.47
C VAL A 135 12.17 1.81 0.13
N PRO A 136 12.29 2.00 1.45
CA PRO A 136 11.92 3.25 2.10
C PRO A 136 12.87 4.41 1.75
N SER A 137 14.17 4.12 1.61
CA SER A 137 15.19 5.07 1.18
C SER A 137 16.33 4.35 0.47
N LEU A 138 16.92 4.99 -0.53
CA LEU A 138 18.05 4.45 -1.31
C LEU A 138 19.38 4.50 -0.55
N ASP A 139 19.40 5.09 0.61
CA ASP A 139 20.56 5.46 1.39
C ASP A 139 21.56 6.35 0.61
N GLY A 140 22.22 7.22 1.31
CA GLY A 140 23.19 8.11 0.72
C GLY A 140 23.85 9.00 1.76
N PRO A 141 24.83 9.79 1.36
CA PRO A 141 25.46 10.74 2.26
C PRO A 141 24.44 11.82 2.71
N LYS A 142 24.61 12.35 3.93
CA LYS A 142 23.75 13.41 4.48
C LYS A 142 23.67 14.66 3.58
N ASN A 143 24.74 14.95 2.87
CA ASN A 143 24.83 16.04 1.91
C ASN A 143 25.19 15.45 0.54
N PRO A 144 24.22 14.92 -0.21
CA PRO A 144 24.49 14.27 -1.47
C PRO A 144 24.86 15.26 -2.57
N THR A 145 25.65 14.78 -3.51
CA THR A 145 25.91 15.44 -4.78
C THR A 145 24.97 14.92 -5.87
N MET A 146 24.91 15.62 -7.00
CA MET A 146 24.17 15.14 -8.18
C MET A 146 24.65 13.77 -8.66
N ASP A 147 25.95 13.47 -8.52
CA ASP A 147 26.52 12.17 -8.90
C ASP A 147 26.10 11.07 -7.92
N ASP A 148 25.92 11.38 -6.64
CA ASP A 148 25.34 10.43 -5.68
C ASP A 148 23.91 10.06 -6.07
N VAL A 149 23.09 11.06 -6.40
CA VAL A 149 21.70 10.85 -6.85
C VAL A 149 21.65 10.00 -8.12
N LYS A 150 22.48 10.32 -9.12
CA LYS A 150 22.52 9.56 -10.37
C LYS A 150 22.98 8.11 -10.16
N ARG A 151 23.97 7.87 -9.28
CA ARG A 151 24.42 6.50 -8.96
C ARG A 151 23.32 5.70 -8.28
N ALA A 152 22.67 6.28 -7.25
CA ALA A 152 21.57 5.64 -6.56
C ALA A 152 20.41 5.32 -7.51
N ALA A 153 20.02 6.28 -8.36
CA ALA A 153 18.98 6.07 -9.37
C ALA A 153 19.34 4.96 -10.34
N ALA A 154 20.58 4.94 -10.88
CA ALA A 154 21.02 3.92 -11.82
C ALA A 154 21.09 2.52 -11.19
N GLU A 155 21.52 2.41 -9.93
CA GLU A 155 21.51 1.16 -9.18
C GLU A 155 20.06 0.67 -8.99
N TYR A 156 19.20 1.53 -8.51
CA TYR A 156 17.81 1.16 -8.19
C TYR A 156 16.99 0.87 -9.44
N HIS A 157 17.28 1.53 -10.54
CA HIS A 157 16.66 1.23 -11.85
C HIS A 157 16.95 -0.21 -12.28
N ARG A 158 18.22 -0.67 -12.16
CA ARG A 158 18.58 -2.08 -12.45
C ARG A 158 17.85 -3.08 -11.55
N MET A 159 17.68 -2.74 -10.27
CA MET A 159 16.87 -3.55 -9.34
C MET A 159 15.40 -3.61 -9.81
N GLY A 160 14.84 -2.49 -10.27
CA GLY A 160 13.50 -2.43 -10.84
C GLY A 160 13.34 -3.31 -12.08
N GLU A 161 14.31 -3.29 -13.00
CA GLU A 161 14.30 -4.18 -14.18
C GLU A 161 14.31 -5.66 -13.80
N LEU A 162 15.10 -6.04 -12.78
CA LEU A 162 15.17 -7.43 -12.31
C LEU A 162 13.84 -7.86 -11.67
N ALA A 163 13.23 -7.03 -10.81
CA ALA A 163 11.95 -7.31 -10.21
C ALA A 163 10.83 -7.43 -11.26
N ALA A 164 10.82 -6.54 -12.27
CA ALA A 164 9.84 -6.54 -13.34
C ALA A 164 9.85 -7.82 -14.18
N ARG A 165 11.02 -8.43 -14.42
CA ARG A 165 11.15 -9.74 -15.10
C ARG A 165 10.44 -10.87 -14.34
N SER A 166 10.24 -10.70 -13.05
CA SER A 166 9.56 -11.65 -12.17
C SER A 166 8.08 -11.28 -11.91
N GLY A 167 7.58 -10.22 -12.56
CA GLY A 167 6.21 -9.74 -12.40
C GLY A 167 5.97 -8.97 -11.09
N ILE A 168 7.03 -8.42 -10.50
CA ILE A 168 6.99 -7.61 -9.29
C ILE A 168 7.33 -6.16 -9.63
N GLN A 169 6.52 -5.21 -9.15
CA GLN A 169 6.81 -3.79 -9.24
C GLN A 169 7.74 -3.37 -8.12
N GLN A 170 8.92 -2.83 -8.49
CA GLN A 170 9.79 -2.17 -7.54
C GLN A 170 9.23 -0.79 -7.19
N GLY A 171 9.26 -0.44 -5.90
CA GLY A 171 8.76 0.85 -5.41
C GLY A 171 9.78 1.59 -4.55
N LEU A 172 9.77 2.91 -4.62
CA LEU A 172 10.56 3.81 -3.79
C LEU A 172 9.64 4.66 -2.94
N HIS A 173 9.85 4.62 -1.61
CA HIS A 173 9.21 5.52 -0.67
C HIS A 173 10.00 6.83 -0.55
N ASN A 174 9.54 7.80 0.23
CA ASN A 174 10.23 9.07 0.41
C ASN A 174 10.58 9.32 1.88
N GLU A 175 11.68 8.72 2.29
CA GLU A 175 12.32 8.94 3.59
C GLU A 175 13.77 9.43 3.38
N ASP A 176 14.42 9.91 4.42
CA ASP A 176 15.85 10.24 4.53
C ASP A 176 16.50 10.86 3.27
N PHE A 177 17.17 10.03 2.46
CA PHE A 177 17.91 10.48 1.28
C PHE A 177 17.04 11.22 0.27
N GLU A 178 15.82 10.76 0.05
CA GLU A 178 14.85 11.34 -0.88
C GLU A 178 14.41 12.73 -0.47
N LEU A 179 14.46 13.05 0.82
CA LEU A 179 14.09 14.36 1.38
C LEU A 179 15.26 15.36 1.41
N SER A 180 16.45 14.98 0.96
CA SER A 180 17.61 15.85 0.85
C SER A 180 17.48 16.88 -0.28
N ILE A 181 18.35 17.88 -0.26
CA ILE A 181 18.43 18.93 -1.28
C ILE A 181 19.79 18.89 -1.96
N VAL A 182 19.81 18.86 -3.30
CA VAL A 182 21.00 18.90 -4.13
C VAL A 182 20.90 20.06 -5.11
N ASP A 183 21.88 20.96 -5.08
CA ASP A 183 21.92 22.17 -5.94
C ASP A 183 20.58 22.96 -5.94
N GLY A 184 19.98 23.09 -4.76
CA GLY A 184 18.71 23.80 -4.56
C GLY A 184 17.47 23.03 -5.04
N LYS A 185 17.61 21.78 -5.49
CA LYS A 185 16.50 20.92 -5.92
C LYS A 185 16.27 19.77 -4.93
N ARG A 186 15.04 19.38 -4.76
CA ARG A 186 14.67 18.21 -3.95
C ARG A 186 15.18 16.94 -4.63
N THR A 187 15.89 16.09 -3.89
CA THR A 187 16.36 14.79 -4.40
C THR A 187 15.19 13.94 -4.89
N TYR A 188 14.05 14.00 -4.24
CA TYR A 188 12.84 13.31 -4.67
C TYR A 188 12.40 13.70 -6.09
N ASP A 189 12.43 15.00 -6.43
CA ASP A 189 12.09 15.50 -7.77
C ASP A 189 13.12 15.04 -8.82
N LEU A 190 14.40 14.99 -8.43
CA LEU A 190 15.47 14.47 -9.30
C LEU A 190 15.27 12.97 -9.58
N LEU A 191 14.94 12.17 -8.57
CA LEU A 191 14.68 10.74 -8.71
C LEU A 191 13.44 10.47 -9.57
N LEU A 192 12.37 11.26 -9.42
CA LEU A 192 11.17 11.18 -10.29
C LEU A 192 11.51 11.44 -11.77
N GLY A 193 12.53 12.25 -12.05
CA GLY A 193 13.00 12.51 -13.42
C GLY A 193 14.01 11.47 -13.95
N LEU A 194 14.68 10.72 -13.07
CA LEU A 194 15.74 9.78 -13.43
C LEU A 194 15.27 8.32 -13.53
N LEU A 195 14.22 7.96 -12.78
CA LEU A 195 13.68 6.61 -12.72
C LEU A 195 12.53 6.43 -13.71
N ASP A 196 12.63 5.39 -14.55
CA ASP A 196 11.54 5.04 -15.48
C ASP A 196 10.38 4.38 -14.70
N PRO A 197 9.16 4.96 -14.75
CA PRO A 197 8.00 4.43 -14.03
C PRO A 197 7.53 3.06 -14.51
N LYS A 198 8.07 2.57 -15.62
CA LYS A 198 7.88 1.18 -16.07
C LYS A 198 8.53 0.19 -15.10
N PHE A 199 9.66 0.54 -14.51
CA PHE A 199 10.45 -0.36 -13.66
C PHE A 199 10.39 0.04 -12.19
N VAL A 200 10.40 1.34 -11.89
CA VAL A 200 10.33 1.87 -10.53
C VAL A 200 9.19 2.87 -10.42
N LYS A 201 8.27 2.60 -9.51
CA LYS A 201 7.20 3.54 -9.14
C LYS A 201 7.41 4.05 -7.73
N PHE A 202 6.62 5.04 -7.35
CA PHE A 202 6.79 5.71 -6.07
C PHE A 202 5.61 5.42 -5.14
N GLN A 203 5.92 5.24 -3.85
CA GLN A 203 4.99 5.26 -2.75
C GLN A 203 5.15 6.59 -2.02
N PHE A 204 4.08 7.35 -1.85
CA PHE A 204 4.15 8.69 -1.29
C PHE A 204 3.77 8.72 0.19
N GLN A 205 4.62 9.30 1.05
CA GLN A 205 4.29 9.57 2.45
C GLN A 205 3.55 10.90 2.59
N VAL A 206 2.25 10.86 2.89
CA VAL A 206 1.40 12.06 2.92
C VAL A 206 1.83 13.04 4.02
N SER A 207 2.34 12.55 5.16
CA SER A 207 2.78 13.42 6.27
C SER A 207 4.00 14.30 5.94
N THR A 208 4.72 14.03 4.84
CA THR A 208 5.82 14.91 4.36
C THR A 208 5.34 16.27 3.91
N ILE A 209 4.02 16.53 3.91
CA ILE A 209 3.45 17.87 3.78
C ILE A 209 3.99 18.81 4.87
N SER A 210 4.33 18.29 6.04
CA SER A 210 4.99 19.03 7.13
C SER A 210 6.36 19.60 6.73
N GLN A 211 6.95 19.05 5.67
CA GLN A 211 8.24 19.43 5.07
C GLN A 211 8.06 20.09 3.69
N GLY A 212 6.81 20.39 3.31
CA GLY A 212 6.48 21.08 2.07
C GLY A 212 6.31 20.16 0.86
N TYR A 213 6.16 18.83 1.05
CA TYR A 213 5.83 17.88 -0.02
C TYR A 213 4.31 17.66 -0.03
N ASP A 214 3.61 18.20 -1.02
CA ASP A 214 2.16 18.14 -1.13
C ASP A 214 1.75 16.97 -2.05
N ALA A 215 1.02 15.99 -1.51
CA ALA A 215 0.58 14.81 -2.25
C ALA A 215 -0.25 15.18 -3.49
N VAL A 216 -1.11 16.20 -3.41
CA VAL A 216 -1.95 16.63 -4.55
C VAL A 216 -1.09 17.18 -5.67
N GLU A 217 -0.07 17.99 -5.33
CA GLU A 217 0.89 18.53 -6.30
C GLU A 217 1.63 17.38 -7.01
N TYR A 218 2.20 16.44 -6.25
CA TYR A 218 2.97 15.32 -6.80
C TYR A 218 2.13 14.38 -7.66
N PHE A 219 0.95 13.99 -7.21
CA PHE A 219 0.04 13.12 -7.98
C PHE A 219 -0.45 13.77 -9.26
N THR A 220 -0.66 15.09 -9.25
CA THR A 220 -1.07 15.85 -10.45
C THR A 220 0.08 16.00 -11.44
N LYS A 221 1.28 16.27 -10.94
CA LYS A 221 2.45 16.53 -11.78
C LYS A 221 3.05 15.26 -12.39
N TYR A 222 2.98 14.13 -11.68
CA TYR A 222 3.61 12.86 -12.07
C TYR A 222 2.64 11.68 -12.02
N PRO A 223 1.49 11.71 -12.73
CA PRO A 223 0.41 10.73 -12.51
C PRO A 223 0.82 9.28 -12.79
N ALA A 224 1.74 9.02 -13.74
CA ALA A 224 2.19 7.66 -14.05
C ALA A 224 3.22 7.10 -13.07
N SER A 225 3.84 7.94 -12.24
CA SER A 225 4.97 7.57 -11.39
C SER A 225 4.55 6.99 -10.05
N PHE A 226 3.35 7.28 -9.57
CA PHE A 226 2.86 6.83 -8.28
C PHE A 226 1.95 5.61 -8.39
N PHE A 227 2.00 4.71 -7.42
CA PHE A 227 1.14 3.52 -7.36
C PHE A 227 0.64 3.20 -5.96
N SER A 228 1.23 3.79 -4.92
CA SER A 228 0.93 3.56 -3.51
C SER A 228 1.10 4.84 -2.70
N MET A 229 0.47 4.91 -1.53
CA MET A 229 0.73 5.98 -0.57
C MET A 229 0.59 5.51 0.87
N HIS A 230 1.38 6.10 1.77
CA HIS A 230 1.17 6.02 3.20
C HIS A 230 0.26 7.16 3.65
N VAL A 231 -0.78 6.78 4.38
CA VAL A 231 -1.82 7.68 4.90
C VAL A 231 -1.52 7.95 6.37
N GLN A 232 -1.02 9.14 6.64
CA GLN A 232 -0.68 9.60 7.98
C GLN A 232 -1.22 11.01 8.17
N GLY A 233 -2.18 11.18 9.07
CA GLY A 233 -2.80 12.48 9.32
C GLY A 233 -1.82 13.45 9.97
N TRP A 234 -1.88 14.71 9.57
CA TRP A 234 -1.06 15.79 10.07
C TRP A 234 -1.90 17.03 10.41
N SER A 235 -1.76 17.55 11.64
CA SER A 235 -2.40 18.80 12.03
C SER A 235 -1.45 19.97 11.90
N SER A 236 -1.74 20.90 11.00
CA SER A 236 -0.99 22.15 10.86
C SER A 236 -1.15 23.08 12.08
N GLN A 237 -2.20 22.89 12.88
CA GLN A 237 -2.46 23.66 14.09
C GLN A 237 -1.57 23.19 15.25
N THR A 238 -1.55 21.88 15.51
CA THR A 238 -0.80 21.30 16.63
C THR A 238 0.63 20.89 16.27
N LYS A 239 0.97 20.86 14.96
CA LYS A 239 2.24 20.35 14.42
C LYS A 239 2.52 18.89 14.83
N LYS A 240 1.47 18.07 14.88
CA LYS A 240 1.55 16.67 15.31
C LYS A 240 0.83 15.75 14.35
N ILE A 241 1.28 14.49 14.32
CA ILE A 241 0.54 13.37 13.75
C ILE A 241 -0.78 13.23 14.50
N THR A 242 -1.86 13.06 13.75
CA THR A 242 -3.24 13.03 14.25
C THR A 242 -4.00 11.97 13.45
N PRO A 243 -4.99 11.25 14.02
CA PRO A 243 -5.79 10.30 13.27
C PRO A 243 -6.38 10.93 12.01
N VAL A 244 -6.47 10.16 10.92
CA VAL A 244 -7.06 10.59 9.65
C VAL A 244 -8.50 11.02 9.86
N GLY A 245 -8.83 12.22 9.37
CA GLY A 245 -10.15 12.84 9.56
C GLY A 245 -10.30 13.64 10.86
N GLN A 246 -9.29 13.62 11.75
CA GLN A 246 -9.19 14.48 12.93
C GLN A 246 -8.03 15.49 12.79
N ASP A 247 -7.39 15.49 11.65
CA ASP A 247 -6.27 16.34 11.26
C ASP A 247 -6.75 17.55 10.41
N THR A 248 -5.82 18.27 9.80
CA THR A 248 -6.14 19.48 9.00
C THR A 248 -5.97 19.26 7.50
N LEU A 249 -5.78 18.01 7.05
CA LEU A 249 -5.60 17.69 5.63
C LEU A 249 -6.95 17.58 4.90
N ASP A 250 -7.00 18.02 3.67
CA ASP A 250 -8.15 17.80 2.78
C ASP A 250 -8.04 16.40 2.14
N TRP A 251 -8.46 15.39 2.88
CA TRP A 251 -8.41 14.00 2.43
C TRP A 251 -9.23 13.75 1.17
N LYS A 252 -10.33 14.47 0.98
CA LYS A 252 -11.12 14.33 -0.24
C LYS A 252 -10.32 14.77 -1.45
N LYS A 253 -9.60 15.90 -1.35
CA LYS A 253 -8.74 16.40 -2.43
C LYS A 253 -7.55 15.47 -2.67
N ILE A 254 -6.91 14.97 -1.61
CA ILE A 254 -5.79 14.03 -1.70
C ILE A 254 -6.22 12.74 -2.40
N PHE A 255 -7.29 12.10 -1.97
CA PHE A 255 -7.78 10.85 -2.57
C PHE A 255 -8.33 11.05 -3.99
N THR A 256 -8.91 12.23 -4.31
CA THR A 256 -9.30 12.55 -5.69
C THR A 256 -8.08 12.61 -6.60
N ALA A 257 -7.00 13.27 -6.17
CA ALA A 257 -5.75 13.31 -6.92
C ALA A 257 -5.10 11.92 -7.02
N ALA A 258 -5.12 11.14 -5.94
CA ALA A 258 -4.63 9.77 -5.90
C ALA A 258 -5.37 8.86 -6.90
N LYS A 259 -6.70 9.00 -7.00
CA LYS A 259 -7.53 8.29 -7.99
C LYS A 259 -7.13 8.62 -9.42
N ALA A 260 -6.96 9.90 -9.71
CA ALA A 260 -6.53 10.36 -11.03
C ALA A 260 -5.11 9.89 -11.38
N ALA A 261 -4.20 9.79 -10.41
CA ALA A 261 -2.85 9.26 -10.57
C ALA A 261 -2.79 7.73 -10.69
N GLY A 262 -3.89 7.01 -10.44
CA GLY A 262 -3.95 5.56 -10.54
C GLY A 262 -3.34 4.83 -9.34
N ILE A 263 -3.44 5.40 -8.14
CA ILE A 263 -3.01 4.74 -6.89
C ILE A 263 -3.76 3.41 -6.74
N GLN A 264 -3.01 2.34 -6.48
CA GLN A 264 -3.49 0.95 -6.45
C GLN A 264 -3.71 0.42 -5.02
N ASN A 265 -3.08 1.05 -4.04
CA ASN A 265 -3.24 0.75 -2.62
C ASN A 265 -2.81 1.94 -1.76
N TYR A 266 -3.25 1.93 -0.52
CA TYR A 266 -2.82 2.89 0.50
C TYR A 266 -2.77 2.23 1.86
N PHE A 267 -1.86 2.68 2.72
CA PHE A 267 -1.61 2.08 4.03
C PHE A 267 -1.58 3.16 5.10
N VAL A 268 -2.44 3.00 6.11
CA VAL A 268 -2.41 3.87 7.29
C VAL A 268 -1.16 3.54 8.11
N GLU A 269 -0.36 4.55 8.41
CA GLU A 269 0.91 4.38 9.12
C GLU A 269 0.97 5.28 10.35
N MET A 270 0.48 4.80 11.47
CA MET A 270 0.46 5.48 12.77
C MET A 270 0.49 4.44 13.88
N ASN A 271 0.60 4.85 15.14
CA ASN A 271 0.40 3.90 16.23
C ASN A 271 -1.00 3.25 16.16
N LEU A 272 -1.15 2.09 16.80
CA LEU A 272 -2.35 1.25 16.66
C LEU A 272 -3.66 1.99 17.00
N ASP A 273 -3.65 2.83 18.03
CA ASP A 273 -4.87 3.55 18.45
C ASP A 273 -5.28 4.60 17.42
N MET A 274 -4.31 5.35 16.89
CA MET A 274 -4.55 6.30 15.80
C MET A 274 -5.00 5.60 14.51
N MET A 275 -4.41 4.44 14.18
CA MET A 275 -4.83 3.62 13.05
C MET A 275 -6.30 3.21 13.20
N LYS A 276 -6.69 2.67 14.37
CA LYS A 276 -8.09 2.30 14.68
C LYS A 276 -9.04 3.49 14.57
N ALA A 277 -8.63 4.65 15.10
CA ALA A 277 -9.44 5.88 15.06
C ALA A 277 -9.64 6.43 13.63
N SER A 278 -8.75 6.08 12.69
CA SER A 278 -8.81 6.54 11.29
C SER A 278 -9.78 5.72 10.42
N VAL A 279 -10.03 4.45 10.78
CA VAL A 279 -10.84 3.53 9.95
C VAL A 279 -12.26 4.03 9.70
N PRO A 280 -13.02 4.55 10.70
CA PRO A 280 -14.38 5.03 10.45
C PRO A 280 -14.44 6.16 9.42
N PHE A 281 -13.52 7.11 9.48
CA PHE A 281 -13.44 8.19 8.51
C PHE A 281 -13.14 7.68 7.10
N LEU A 282 -12.12 6.81 6.97
CA LEU A 282 -11.76 6.22 5.67
C LEU A 282 -12.90 5.39 5.07
N ARG A 283 -13.67 4.68 5.88
CA ARG A 283 -14.87 3.96 5.41
C ARG A 283 -15.95 4.86 4.86
N ALA A 284 -16.11 6.05 5.44
CA ALA A 284 -17.16 7.00 5.04
C ALA A 284 -16.73 7.90 3.89
N LEU A 285 -15.40 8.04 3.63
CA LEU A 285 -14.89 8.96 2.63
C LEU A 285 -15.19 8.48 1.21
N GLN A 286 -15.85 9.33 0.43
CA GLN A 286 -16.17 9.10 -0.98
C GLN A 286 -15.45 10.09 -1.88
N VAL A 287 -14.86 9.60 -2.99
CA VAL A 287 -14.15 10.39 -4.00
C VAL A 287 -14.46 9.89 -5.41
#